data_e27f44350970966d218566cef39267ae
#
_entry.id   e27f44350970966d218566cef39267ae
#
_cell.length_a   1.000
_cell.length_b   1.000
_cell.length_c   1.000
_cell.angle_alpha   90.00
_cell.angle_beta   90.00
_cell.angle_gamma   90.00
#
_symmetry.space_group_name_H-M   'P 1'
#
loop_
_entity.id
_entity.type
_entity.pdbx_description
1 polymer ?
#
loop_
_entity_poly.entity_id
_entity_poly.type
_entity_poly.pdbx_seq_one_letter_code
_entity_poly.pdbx_strand_id
1 'polypeptide(L)'
;MRAIGIVLAGGNSKRMRELSNKRAVAAMPVAGSYRSIDFALSNMTNSHIQNVAVFTQYNSRSLNLHLSSSKWWDFGRKQGGLFLFTPSITPENGDWYRGTADALYQNLTFLKNSHEPYVVTVCYTHL
;
A
#
# COMPACT_ATOMS: atom_id res chain seq x y z
N MET A 1 -16.75 -6.67 -6.35
CA MET A 1 -16.82 -5.31 -6.94
C MET A 1 -15.66 -5.15 -7.91
N ARG A 2 -15.93 -4.67 -9.10
CA ARG A 2 -14.88 -4.41 -10.11
C ARG A 2 -14.16 -3.11 -9.77
N ALA A 3 -13.16 -3.20 -8.92
CA ALA A 3 -12.34 -2.07 -8.48
C ALA A 3 -10.91 -2.52 -8.21
N ILE A 4 -9.96 -1.61 -8.35
CA ILE A 4 -8.60 -1.79 -7.84
C ILE A 4 -8.47 -1.09 -6.48
N GLY A 5 -7.88 -1.79 -5.51
CA GLY A 5 -7.56 -1.21 -4.22
C GLY A 5 -6.17 -0.56 -4.24
N ILE A 6 -6.04 0.60 -3.61
CA ILE A 6 -4.76 1.28 -3.43
C ILE A 6 -4.58 1.62 -1.95
N VAL A 7 -3.47 1.16 -1.38
CA VAL A 7 -3.07 1.51 -0.01
C VAL A 7 -1.85 2.41 -0.08
N LEU A 8 -2.01 3.66 0.33
CA LEU A 8 -0.94 4.65 0.38
C LEU A 8 -0.22 4.57 1.73
N ALA A 9 0.81 3.74 1.78
CA ALA A 9 1.55 3.39 2.99
C ALA A 9 2.93 4.06 3.08
N GLY A 10 3.14 5.13 2.32
CA GLY A 10 4.43 5.83 2.22
C GLY A 10 4.65 6.96 3.22
N GLY A 11 3.66 7.29 4.02
CA GLY A 11 3.70 8.42 4.93
C GLY A 11 4.62 8.22 6.14
N ASN A 12 5.19 9.34 6.60
CA ASN A 12 5.87 9.44 7.89
C ASN A 12 5.06 10.39 8.78
N SER A 13 4.54 9.88 9.89
CA SER A 13 3.73 10.69 10.80
C SER A 13 4.57 11.21 11.97
N LYS A 14 4.78 12.52 12.01
CA LYS A 14 5.42 13.18 13.17
C LYS A 14 4.63 12.96 14.47
N ARG A 15 3.34 12.68 14.39
CA ARG A 15 2.48 12.41 15.55
C ARG A 15 2.81 11.07 16.22
N MET A 16 3.30 10.11 15.46
CA MET A 16 3.68 8.79 15.98
C MET A 16 5.07 8.77 16.65
N ARG A 17 5.79 9.89 16.61
CA ARG A 17 7.08 10.10 17.27
C ARG A 17 8.04 8.92 17.04
N GLU A 18 8.61 8.40 18.13
CA GLU A 18 9.60 7.32 18.11
C GLU A 18 9.10 6.02 17.47
N LEU A 19 7.80 5.78 17.49
CA LEU A 19 7.21 4.58 16.90
C LEU A 19 7.41 4.51 15.39
N SER A 20 7.45 5.64 14.69
CA SER A 20 7.67 5.70 13.24
C SER A 20 9.13 5.74 12.82
N ASN A 21 10.09 5.84 13.76
CA ASN A 21 11.52 5.96 13.44
C ASN A 21 12.10 4.73 12.75
N LYS A 22 11.57 3.55 13.04
CA LYS A 22 12.10 2.27 12.53
C LYS A 22 11.14 1.52 11.62
N ARG A 23 9.87 1.91 11.57
CA ARG A 23 8.82 1.22 10.82
C ARG A 23 7.87 2.20 10.16
N ALA A 24 7.37 1.83 8.98
CA ALA A 24 6.27 2.56 8.37
C ALA A 24 5.03 2.54 9.28
N VAL A 25 4.23 3.60 9.26
CA VAL A 25 3.01 3.70 10.08
C VAL A 25 2.06 2.52 9.81
N ALA A 26 1.91 2.14 8.54
CA ALA A 26 1.09 1.00 8.14
C ALA A 26 1.57 -0.35 8.70
N ALA A 27 2.84 -0.45 9.09
CA ALA A 27 3.45 -1.66 9.66
C ALA A 27 3.42 -1.69 11.19
N MET A 28 2.78 -0.73 11.84
CA MET A 28 2.67 -0.67 13.29
C MET A 28 1.87 -1.85 13.84
N PRO A 29 2.40 -2.55 14.87
CA PRO A 29 1.67 -3.63 15.53
C PRO A 29 0.42 -3.10 16.22
N VAL A 30 -0.68 -3.85 16.07
CA VAL A 30 -1.95 -3.63 16.75
C VAL A 30 -2.40 -4.96 17.33
N ALA A 31 -2.79 -4.97 18.60
CA ALA A 31 -3.25 -6.18 19.28
C ALA A 31 -2.30 -7.40 19.12
N GLY A 32 -1.00 -7.18 19.19
CA GLY A 32 0.02 -8.22 19.13
C GLY A 32 0.44 -8.60 17.71
N SER A 33 -0.27 -9.51 17.07
CA SER A 33 0.12 -10.08 15.78
C SER A 33 -0.29 -9.27 14.55
N TYR A 34 -1.32 -8.45 14.67
CA TYR A 34 -1.84 -7.65 13.57
C TYR A 34 -1.03 -6.38 13.35
N ARG A 35 -1.10 -5.85 12.13
CA ARG A 35 -0.57 -4.53 11.78
C ARG A 35 -1.70 -3.66 11.25
N SER A 36 -1.54 -2.35 11.32
CA SER A 36 -2.61 -1.43 10.91
C SER A 36 -3.06 -1.66 9.46
N ILE A 37 -2.15 -2.02 8.56
CA ILE A 37 -2.46 -2.32 7.15
C ILE A 37 -3.38 -3.55 7.00
N ASP A 38 -3.33 -4.50 7.92
CA ASP A 38 -4.10 -5.75 7.83
C ASP A 38 -5.60 -5.49 7.83
N PHE A 39 -6.05 -4.45 8.52
CA PHE A 39 -7.46 -4.05 8.53
C PHE A 39 -7.92 -3.53 7.17
N ALA A 40 -7.11 -2.69 6.51
CA ALA A 40 -7.42 -2.21 5.17
C ALA A 40 -7.46 -3.34 4.15
N LEU A 41 -6.46 -4.23 4.19
CA LEU A 41 -6.39 -5.38 3.28
C LEU A 41 -7.55 -6.35 3.51
N SER A 42 -7.91 -6.61 4.77
CA SER A 42 -9.07 -7.45 5.11
C SER A 42 -10.37 -6.84 4.61
N ASN A 43 -10.55 -5.52 4.74
CA ASN A 43 -11.72 -4.83 4.22
C ASN A 43 -11.81 -4.92 2.70
N MET A 44 -10.68 -4.79 1.99
CA MET A 44 -10.65 -4.95 0.53
C MET A 44 -11.01 -6.38 0.12
N THR A 45 -10.43 -7.38 0.79
CA THR A 45 -10.76 -8.79 0.53
C THR A 45 -12.25 -9.07 0.77
N ASN A 46 -12.79 -8.60 1.89
CA ASN A 46 -14.21 -8.77 2.23
C ASN A 46 -15.15 -8.03 1.26
N SER A 47 -14.65 -6.99 0.61
CA SER A 47 -15.37 -6.26 -0.44
C SER A 47 -15.17 -6.84 -1.84
N HIS A 48 -14.54 -8.02 -1.94
CA HIS A 48 -14.23 -8.70 -3.20
C HIS A 48 -13.36 -7.87 -4.16
N ILE A 49 -12.50 -7.01 -3.63
CA ILE A 49 -11.46 -6.32 -4.39
C ILE A 49 -10.26 -7.26 -4.50
N GLN A 50 -10.00 -7.77 -5.69
CA GLN A 50 -8.99 -8.82 -5.90
C GLN A 50 -7.60 -8.27 -6.24
N ASN A 51 -7.53 -7.09 -6.83
CA ASN A 51 -6.28 -6.40 -7.16
C ASN A 51 -6.04 -5.27 -6.17
N VAL A 52 -4.93 -5.37 -5.44
CA VAL A 52 -4.54 -4.34 -4.46
C VAL A 52 -3.09 -3.93 -4.68
N ALA A 53 -2.85 -2.64 -4.84
CA ALA A 53 -1.52 -2.04 -4.90
C ALA A 53 -1.21 -1.33 -3.58
N VAL A 54 -0.04 -1.59 -3.02
CA VAL A 54 0.46 -0.90 -1.83
C VAL A 54 1.65 -0.04 -2.24
N PHE A 55 1.55 1.27 -2.05
CA PHE A 55 2.62 2.21 -2.33
C PHE A 55 3.37 2.50 -1.04
N THR A 56 4.64 2.07 -1.00
CA THR A 56 5.51 2.18 0.17
C THR A 56 6.64 3.18 -0.11
N GLN A 57 7.15 3.81 0.93
CA GLN A 57 8.24 4.77 0.82
C GLN A 57 9.17 4.70 2.03
N TYR A 58 8.79 5.30 3.16
CA TYR A 58 9.62 5.34 4.37
C TYR A 58 9.59 4.03 5.15
N ASN A 59 10.78 3.59 5.60
CA ASN A 59 10.93 2.44 6.50
C ASN A 59 10.13 1.21 6.07
N SER A 60 10.07 0.96 4.77
CA SER A 60 9.19 -0.02 4.15
C SER A 60 9.61 -1.48 4.34
N ARG A 61 10.85 -1.73 4.78
CA ARG A 61 11.40 -3.10 4.88
C ARG A 61 10.52 -4.04 5.70
N SER A 62 10.13 -3.62 6.91
CA SER A 62 9.27 -4.42 7.78
C SER A 62 7.87 -4.63 7.20
N LEU A 63 7.35 -3.60 6.52
CA LEU A 63 6.07 -3.67 5.83
C LEU A 63 6.12 -4.65 4.65
N ASN A 64 7.15 -4.54 3.82
CA ASN A 64 7.33 -5.41 2.65
C ASN A 64 7.49 -6.88 3.07
N LEU A 65 8.24 -7.16 4.15
CA LEU A 65 8.37 -8.50 4.69
C LEU A 65 7.03 -9.06 5.20
N HIS A 66 6.24 -8.24 5.87
CA HIS A 66 4.92 -8.62 6.34
C HIS A 66 3.96 -8.94 5.18
N LEU A 67 3.97 -8.11 4.15
CA LEU A 67 3.12 -8.28 2.97
C LEU A 67 3.55 -9.43 2.06
N SER A 68 4.84 -9.76 2.02
CA SER A 68 5.35 -10.88 1.21
C SER A 68 4.87 -12.24 1.71
N SER A 69 4.49 -12.36 2.98
CA SER A 69 3.87 -13.54 3.54
C SER A 69 2.34 -13.57 3.33
N SER A 70 1.89 -13.29 2.13
CA SER A 70 0.50 -13.06 1.73
C SER A 70 -0.51 -14.20 2.00
N LYS A 71 -0.18 -15.13 2.87
CA LYS A 71 -1.03 -16.29 3.24
C LYS A 71 -2.37 -15.91 3.88
N TRP A 72 -2.47 -14.69 4.41
CA TRP A 72 -3.62 -14.23 5.18
C TRP A 72 -4.72 -13.57 4.33
N TRP A 73 -4.36 -13.13 3.11
CA TRP A 73 -5.28 -12.47 2.20
C TRP A 73 -5.32 -13.24 0.89
N ASP A 74 -6.50 -13.72 0.54
CA ASP A 74 -6.71 -14.42 -0.73
C ASP A 74 -6.93 -13.40 -1.86
N PHE A 75 -5.87 -12.69 -2.25
CA PHE A 75 -5.89 -11.83 -3.42
C PHE A 75 -5.69 -12.66 -4.69
N GLY A 76 -6.76 -13.36 -5.06
CA GLY A 76 -6.92 -13.98 -6.37
C GLY A 76 -5.85 -14.93 -6.84
N ARG A 77 -6.03 -16.20 -6.60
CA ARG A 77 -5.14 -17.26 -7.09
C ARG A 77 -5.04 -17.35 -8.62
N LYS A 78 -5.96 -16.73 -9.37
CA LYS A 78 -5.99 -16.84 -10.85
C LYS A 78 -6.00 -15.52 -11.60
N GLN A 79 -6.49 -14.42 -11.05
CA GLN A 79 -6.67 -13.15 -11.77
C GLN A 79 -6.46 -11.88 -10.93
N GLY A 80 -5.90 -11.99 -9.76
CA GLY A 80 -5.67 -10.86 -8.88
C GLY A 80 -4.30 -10.91 -8.23
N GLY A 81 -4.02 -9.98 -7.33
CA GLY A 81 -2.78 -9.97 -6.59
C GLY A 81 -2.59 -8.78 -5.68
N LEU A 82 -1.62 -8.94 -4.80
CA LEU A 82 -1.08 -7.87 -3.98
C LEU A 82 0.22 -7.38 -4.62
N PHE A 83 0.25 -6.12 -5.03
CA PHE A 83 1.38 -5.50 -5.70
C PHE A 83 2.03 -4.47 -4.79
N LEU A 84 3.35 -4.53 -4.68
CA LEU A 84 4.13 -3.58 -3.89
C LEU A 84 4.88 -2.63 -4.84
N PHE A 85 4.66 -1.33 -4.66
CA PHE A 85 5.34 -0.30 -5.40
C PHE A 85 6.16 0.60 -4.49
N THR A 86 7.39 0.83 -4.88
CA THR A 86 8.31 1.79 -4.28
C THR A 86 8.60 2.90 -5.27
N PRO A 87 9.05 4.09 -4.84
CA PRO A 87 9.50 5.12 -5.77
C PRO A 87 10.59 4.57 -6.70
N SER A 88 10.46 4.84 -7.99
CA SER A 88 11.46 4.46 -8.99
C SER A 88 12.36 5.66 -9.29
N ILE A 89 13.67 5.46 -9.23
CA ILE A 89 14.65 6.44 -9.70
C ILE A 89 14.68 6.35 -11.23
N THR A 90 14.29 7.43 -11.88
CA THR A 90 14.40 7.59 -13.34
C THR A 90 15.35 8.75 -13.64
N PRO A 91 15.88 8.87 -14.88
CA PRO A 91 16.70 10.02 -15.27
C PRO A 91 16.00 11.37 -15.06
N GLU A 92 14.67 11.37 -15.09
CA GLU A 92 13.82 12.56 -14.98
C GLU A 92 13.35 12.81 -13.53
N ASN A 93 13.39 11.78 -12.68
CA ASN A 93 12.93 11.86 -11.29
C ASN A 93 13.80 10.96 -10.39
N GLY A 94 14.71 11.57 -9.66
CA GLY A 94 15.59 10.90 -8.69
C GLY A 94 15.03 10.87 -7.27
N ASP A 95 13.83 11.39 -7.06
CA ASP A 95 13.28 11.64 -5.74
C ASP A 95 12.18 10.65 -5.32
N TRP A 96 11.86 10.75 -4.05
CA TRP A 96 10.70 10.13 -3.43
C TRP A 96 9.39 10.66 -4.01
N TYR A 97 8.28 9.96 -3.75
CA TYR A 97 6.97 10.52 -4.07
C TYR A 97 6.77 11.85 -3.34
N ARG A 98 6.41 12.88 -4.09
CA ARG A 98 6.17 14.24 -3.57
C ARG A 98 4.88 14.37 -2.77
N GLY A 99 4.05 13.34 -2.80
CA GLY A 99 2.77 13.25 -2.11
C GLY A 99 1.93 12.12 -2.67
N THR A 100 0.72 11.99 -2.17
CA THR A 100 -0.21 10.91 -2.55
C THR A 100 -0.59 10.96 -4.04
N ALA A 101 -0.84 12.15 -4.56
CA ALA A 101 -1.17 12.34 -5.98
C ALA A 101 0.00 11.97 -6.90
N ASP A 102 1.23 12.32 -6.51
CA ASP A 102 2.42 11.98 -7.27
C ASP A 102 2.66 10.45 -7.28
N ALA A 103 2.44 9.78 -6.16
CA ALA A 103 2.53 8.33 -6.09
C ALA A 103 1.54 7.65 -7.06
N LEU A 104 0.33 8.15 -7.16
CA LEU A 104 -0.66 7.68 -8.12
C LEU A 104 -0.24 7.98 -9.57
N TYR A 105 0.26 9.18 -9.82
CA TYR A 105 0.69 9.61 -11.14
C TYR A 105 1.86 8.78 -11.67
N GLN A 106 2.88 8.53 -10.87
CA GLN A 106 4.04 7.72 -11.26
C GLN A 106 3.65 6.26 -11.58
N ASN A 107 2.57 5.76 -11.01
CA ASN A 107 2.05 4.41 -11.23
C ASN A 107 0.78 4.38 -12.10
N LEU A 108 0.50 5.45 -12.83
CA LEU A 108 -0.71 5.59 -13.65
C LEU A 108 -0.84 4.51 -14.72
N THR A 109 0.28 4.07 -15.31
CA THR A 109 0.29 3.00 -16.31
C THR A 109 -0.25 1.69 -15.73
N PHE A 110 0.15 1.34 -14.49
CA PHE A 110 -0.39 0.17 -13.81
C PHE A 110 -1.91 0.29 -13.60
N LEU A 111 -2.37 1.46 -13.17
CA LEU A 111 -3.81 1.71 -12.97
C LEU A 111 -4.61 1.59 -14.26
N LYS A 112 -4.11 2.16 -15.35
CA LYS A 112 -4.74 2.06 -16.67
C LYS A 112 -4.79 0.61 -17.17
N ASN A 113 -3.72 -0.15 -16.96
CA ASN A 113 -3.64 -1.55 -17.40
C ASN A 113 -4.52 -2.49 -16.55
N SER A 114 -4.99 -2.07 -15.39
CA SER A 114 -5.90 -2.88 -14.57
C SER A 114 -7.27 -3.05 -15.20
N HIS A 115 -7.67 -2.12 -16.10
CA HIS A 115 -8.98 -2.09 -16.75
C HIS A 115 -10.18 -2.13 -15.76
N GLU A 116 -9.95 -1.73 -14.52
CA GLU A 116 -11.00 -1.66 -13.52
C GLU A 116 -11.70 -0.29 -13.54
N PRO A 117 -13.05 -0.24 -13.48
CA PRO A 117 -13.78 1.01 -13.61
C PRO A 117 -13.67 1.92 -12.39
N TYR A 118 -13.29 1.38 -11.23
CA TYR A 118 -13.22 2.13 -9.98
C TYR A 118 -11.89 1.93 -9.27
N VAL A 119 -11.47 2.95 -8.55
CA VAL A 119 -10.29 2.93 -7.67
C VAL A 119 -10.73 3.23 -6.25
N VAL A 120 -10.38 2.35 -5.31
CA VAL A 120 -10.63 2.53 -3.88
C VAL A 120 -9.29 2.82 -3.21
N THR A 121 -9.15 3.99 -2.60
CA THR A 121 -7.90 4.40 -1.96
C THR A 121 -8.03 4.45 -0.44
N VAL A 122 -7.01 3.94 0.25
CA VAL A 122 -6.81 4.08 1.70
C VAL A 122 -5.47 4.77 1.95
N CYS A 123 -5.47 5.80 2.77
CA CYS A 123 -4.27 6.59 3.08
C CYS A 123 -3.94 6.49 4.57
N TYR A 124 -2.67 6.23 4.88
CA TYR A 124 -2.13 6.20 6.25
C TYR A 124 -1.32 7.46 6.60
N THR A 125 -1.37 8.51 5.79
CA THR A 125 -0.59 9.75 6.00
C THR A 125 -1.19 10.70 7.02
N HIS A 126 -2.44 10.52 7.40
CA HIS A 126 -3.17 11.42 8.28
C HIS A 126 -3.67 10.78 9.59
N LEU A 127 -3.10 9.65 9.98
CA LEU A 127 -3.37 9.03 11.27
C LEU A 127 -2.62 9.72 12.43
#